data_310372b811e41ebb4b3f80279ab813ee
#
_entry.id   310372b811e41ebb4b3f80279ab813ee
#
_cell.length_a   1.000
_cell.length_b   1.000
_cell.length_c   1.000
_cell.angle_alpha   90.00
_cell.angle_beta   90.00
_cell.angle_gamma   90.00
#
_symmetry.space_group_name_H-M   'P 1'
#
loop_
_entity.id
_entity.type
_entity.pdbx_description
1 polymer ?
#
loop_
_entity_poly.entity_id
_entity_poly.type
_entity_poly.pdbx_seq_one_letter_code
_entity_poly.pdbx_strand_id
1 'polypeptide(L)'
;MQQTVERQMTSEAMSPAMKVLGEREKSDARIDFFEREAARPEARVLMNHIYEYKKGVRRMILFTCNRRFEAFATNRLCRQSIDYVVQPAGKENVNVYFGRKECLDAIRLFVTRPLNELTPEEDFILGAMLGYDICAQCERYCERCKRRKSWDY
;
A
#
# COMPACT_ATOMS: atom_id res chain seq x y z
N MET A 1 -10.64 50.44 10.68
CA MET A 1 -10.88 49.00 10.92
C MET A 1 -12.03 48.57 10.02
N GLN A 2 -11.71 47.99 8.88
CA GLN A 2 -12.69 47.38 7.98
C GLN A 2 -12.56 45.87 8.12
N GLN A 3 -13.58 45.23 8.68
CA GLN A 3 -13.70 43.77 8.73
C GLN A 3 -14.21 43.29 7.37
N THR A 4 -13.36 42.58 6.65
CA THR A 4 -13.74 41.82 5.45
C THR A 4 -14.49 40.57 5.90
N VAL A 5 -15.79 40.54 5.67
CA VAL A 5 -16.63 39.38 5.89
C VAL A 5 -16.50 38.45 4.68
N GLU A 6 -15.68 37.39 4.78
CA GLU A 6 -15.71 36.31 3.82
C GLU A 6 -17.03 35.54 3.96
N ARG A 7 -17.89 35.70 2.94
CA ARG A 7 -19.08 34.85 2.78
C ARG A 7 -18.65 33.47 2.35
N GLN A 8 -18.64 32.52 3.27
CA GLN A 8 -18.67 31.11 2.94
C GLN A 8 -20.00 30.80 2.23
N MET A 9 -19.96 30.57 0.92
CA MET A 9 -21.10 30.06 0.17
C MET A 9 -21.35 28.61 0.63
N THR A 10 -22.40 28.41 1.38
CA THR A 10 -22.86 27.09 1.81
C THR A 10 -23.38 26.28 0.59
N SER A 11 -23.16 24.96 0.61
CA SER A 11 -23.50 23.98 -0.43
C SER A 11 -24.98 24.01 -0.90
N GLU A 12 -25.85 24.72 -0.18
CA GLU A 12 -27.28 24.79 -0.47
C GLU A 12 -27.67 25.79 -1.57
N ALA A 13 -26.76 26.69 -1.98
CA ALA A 13 -27.05 27.75 -2.96
C ALA A 13 -26.72 27.39 -4.41
N MET A 14 -26.21 26.16 -4.69
CA MET A 14 -25.84 25.74 -6.05
C MET A 14 -27.03 25.12 -6.78
N SER A 15 -27.30 25.58 -8.04
CA SER A 15 -28.31 24.99 -8.88
C SER A 15 -28.00 23.52 -9.23
N PRO A 16 -29.01 22.68 -9.51
CA PRO A 16 -28.80 21.26 -9.91
C PRO A 16 -27.84 21.11 -11.10
N ALA A 17 -27.89 22.02 -12.06
CA ALA A 17 -27.01 22.03 -13.23
C ALA A 17 -25.53 22.28 -12.87
N MET A 18 -25.25 23.19 -11.92
CA MET A 18 -23.89 23.43 -11.44
C MET A 18 -23.34 22.24 -10.64
N LYS A 19 -24.20 21.55 -9.88
CA LYS A 19 -23.78 20.31 -9.17
C LYS A 19 -23.37 19.21 -10.16
N VAL A 20 -24.15 18.99 -11.22
CA VAL A 20 -23.87 17.99 -12.28
C VAL A 20 -22.59 18.34 -13.06
N LEU A 21 -22.35 19.63 -13.36
CA LEU A 21 -21.11 20.06 -14.01
C LEU A 21 -19.89 19.81 -13.12
N GLY A 22 -19.96 20.18 -11.86
CA GLY A 22 -18.88 19.93 -10.91
C GLY A 22 -18.58 18.43 -10.64
N GLU A 23 -19.59 17.57 -10.76
CA GLU A 23 -19.42 16.12 -10.67
C GLU A 23 -18.76 15.54 -11.93
N ARG A 24 -19.09 16.06 -13.13
CA ARG A 24 -18.45 15.68 -14.40
C ARG A 24 -16.98 16.09 -14.41
N GLU A 25 -16.63 17.33 -14.05
CA GLU A 25 -15.25 17.79 -13.98
C GLU A 25 -14.41 16.96 -13.01
N LYS A 26 -14.96 16.59 -11.84
CA LYS A 26 -14.31 15.71 -10.88
C LYS A 26 -14.13 14.28 -11.41
N SER A 27 -15.10 13.81 -12.19
CA SER A 27 -15.03 12.47 -12.84
C SER A 27 -13.94 12.45 -13.92
N ASP A 28 -13.88 13.49 -14.78
CA ASP A 28 -12.91 13.61 -15.85
C ASP A 28 -11.48 13.76 -15.30
N ALA A 29 -11.27 14.59 -14.27
CA ALA A 29 -9.99 14.74 -13.59
C ALA A 29 -9.53 13.43 -12.92
N ARG A 30 -10.47 12.62 -12.44
CA ARG A 30 -10.22 11.33 -11.85
C ARG A 30 -9.82 10.28 -12.88
N ILE A 31 -10.47 10.27 -14.05
CA ILE A 31 -10.14 9.40 -15.19
C ILE A 31 -8.73 9.72 -15.67
N ASP A 32 -8.42 10.99 -15.88
CA ASP A 32 -7.13 11.50 -16.32
C ASP A 32 -6.00 11.11 -15.35
N PHE A 33 -6.26 11.19 -14.04
CA PHE A 33 -5.31 10.74 -13.01
C PHE A 33 -5.02 9.23 -13.15
N PHE A 34 -6.06 8.41 -13.23
CA PHE A 34 -5.88 6.96 -13.34
C PHE A 34 -5.23 6.51 -14.63
N GLU A 35 -5.48 7.19 -15.75
CA GLU A 35 -4.82 6.92 -17.02
C GLU A 35 -3.32 7.24 -16.97
N ARG A 36 -2.96 8.38 -16.38
CA ARG A 36 -1.54 8.74 -16.18
C ARG A 36 -0.80 7.77 -15.26
N GLU A 37 -1.43 7.38 -14.16
CA GLU A 37 -0.82 6.42 -13.24
C GLU A 37 -0.71 5.01 -13.86
N ALA A 38 -1.65 4.61 -14.72
CA ALA A 38 -1.60 3.33 -15.44
C ALA A 38 -0.43 3.25 -16.45
N ALA A 39 0.05 4.37 -16.94
CA ALA A 39 1.20 4.43 -17.86
C ALA A 39 2.56 4.31 -17.15
N ARG A 40 2.60 4.39 -15.82
CA ARG A 40 3.85 4.33 -15.05
C ARG A 40 4.44 2.92 -15.01
N PRO A 41 5.78 2.81 -14.88
CA PRO A 41 6.45 1.51 -14.72
C PRO A 41 5.94 0.74 -13.50
N GLU A 42 5.66 1.42 -12.39
CA GLU A 42 5.12 0.82 -11.15
C GLU A 42 3.79 0.11 -11.38
N ALA A 43 2.94 0.65 -12.29
CA ALA A 43 1.67 0.02 -12.62
C ALA A 43 1.88 -1.35 -13.27
N ARG A 44 2.89 -1.48 -14.14
CA ARG A 44 3.23 -2.76 -14.78
C ARG A 44 3.71 -3.79 -13.75
N VAL A 45 4.54 -3.37 -12.82
CA VAL A 45 5.02 -4.24 -11.73
C VAL A 45 3.86 -4.70 -10.86
N LEU A 46 2.98 -3.79 -10.46
CA LEU A 46 1.77 -4.13 -9.69
C LEU A 46 0.90 -5.14 -10.43
N MET A 47 0.66 -4.93 -11.73
CA MET A 47 -0.18 -5.83 -12.53
C MET A 47 0.42 -7.22 -12.65
N ASN A 48 1.76 -7.35 -12.76
CA ASN A 48 2.44 -8.64 -12.73
C ASN A 48 2.25 -9.35 -11.38
N HIS A 49 2.39 -8.63 -10.27
CA HIS A 49 2.15 -9.20 -8.94
C HIS A 49 0.70 -9.65 -8.74
N ILE A 50 -0.26 -8.88 -9.22
CA ILE A 50 -1.68 -9.27 -9.19
C ILE A 50 -1.89 -10.54 -10.03
N TYR A 51 -1.25 -10.64 -11.18
CA TYR A 51 -1.32 -11.83 -12.02
C TYR A 51 -0.74 -13.05 -11.30
N GLU A 52 0.44 -12.96 -10.69
CA GLU A 52 1.08 -14.03 -9.92
C GLU A 52 0.17 -14.51 -8.77
N TYR A 53 -0.44 -13.57 -8.06
CA TYR A 53 -1.41 -13.87 -7.00
C TYR A 53 -2.61 -14.64 -7.53
N LYS A 54 -3.24 -14.16 -8.61
CA LYS A 54 -4.40 -14.81 -9.23
C LYS A 54 -4.09 -16.20 -9.77
N LYS A 55 -2.89 -16.42 -10.25
CA LYS A 55 -2.41 -17.74 -10.69
C LYS A 55 -2.03 -18.66 -9.52
N GLY A 56 -2.08 -18.18 -8.30
CA GLY A 56 -1.74 -18.98 -7.12
C GLY A 56 -0.25 -19.22 -6.95
N VAL A 57 0.61 -18.52 -7.70
CA VAL A 57 2.07 -18.58 -7.55
C VAL A 57 2.49 -18.06 -6.18
N ARG A 58 1.84 -16.98 -5.72
CA ARG A 58 2.06 -16.39 -4.40
C ARG A 58 0.76 -16.26 -3.63
N ARG A 59 0.83 -16.44 -2.33
CA ARG A 59 -0.31 -16.29 -1.43
C ARG A 59 -0.43 -14.90 -0.85
N MET A 60 0.69 -14.20 -0.73
CA MET A 60 0.80 -12.83 -0.29
C MET A 60 1.95 -12.14 -1.01
N ILE A 61 1.80 -10.86 -1.28
CA ILE A 61 2.78 -10.02 -1.97
C ILE A 61 2.99 -8.76 -1.17
N LEU A 62 4.23 -8.30 -1.10
CA LEU A 62 4.62 -6.98 -0.65
C LEU A 62 5.02 -6.15 -1.87
N PHE A 63 4.30 -5.06 -2.09
CA PHE A 63 4.60 -4.09 -3.14
C PHE A 63 4.91 -2.74 -2.49
N THR A 64 6.13 -2.27 -2.64
CA THR A 64 6.55 -0.95 -2.14
C THR A 64 6.49 0.05 -3.28
N CYS A 65 5.80 1.16 -3.07
CA CYS A 65 5.68 2.22 -4.06
C CYS A 65 5.70 3.61 -3.43
N ASN A 66 5.86 4.64 -4.26
CA ASN A 66 5.71 6.00 -3.80
C ASN A 66 4.28 6.24 -3.29
N ARG A 67 4.14 7.03 -2.23
CA ARG A 67 2.83 7.37 -1.62
C ARG A 67 1.83 7.96 -2.62
N ARG A 68 2.29 8.67 -3.62
CA ARG A 68 1.43 9.22 -4.69
C ARG A 68 0.75 8.13 -5.51
N PHE A 69 1.36 6.94 -5.58
CA PHE A 69 0.83 5.79 -6.32
C PHE A 69 -0.13 4.92 -5.50
N GLU A 70 -0.22 5.14 -4.18
CA GLU A 70 -1.05 4.35 -3.26
C GLU A 70 -2.52 4.27 -3.72
N ALA A 71 -3.11 5.43 -4.06
CA ALA A 71 -4.52 5.50 -4.48
C ALA A 71 -4.79 4.66 -5.75
N PHE A 72 -3.88 4.64 -6.70
CA PHE A 72 -3.98 3.80 -7.88
C PHE A 72 -3.87 2.32 -7.52
N ALA A 73 -2.88 1.95 -6.72
CA ALA A 73 -2.63 0.56 -6.32
C ALA A 73 -3.82 -0.02 -5.56
N THR A 74 -4.30 0.67 -4.53
CA THR A 74 -5.44 0.22 -3.71
C THR A 74 -6.74 0.14 -4.51
N ASN A 75 -6.99 1.10 -5.41
CA ASN A 75 -8.15 1.05 -6.31
C ASN A 75 -8.11 -0.18 -7.22
N ARG A 76 -6.93 -0.52 -7.77
CA ARG A 76 -6.76 -1.73 -8.59
C ARG A 76 -7.04 -3.01 -7.82
N LEU A 77 -6.59 -3.10 -6.58
CA LEU A 77 -6.84 -4.25 -5.71
C LEU A 77 -8.34 -4.36 -5.36
N CYS A 78 -8.96 -3.25 -4.95
CA CYS A 78 -10.40 -3.21 -4.66
C CYS A 78 -11.26 -3.66 -5.86
N ARG A 79 -10.97 -3.17 -7.05
CA ARG A 79 -11.69 -3.56 -8.27
C ARG A 79 -11.58 -5.05 -8.61
N GLN A 80 -10.59 -5.72 -8.08
CA GLN A 80 -10.36 -7.16 -8.28
C GLN A 80 -10.72 -7.98 -7.05
N SER A 81 -11.35 -7.38 -6.05
CA SER A 81 -11.75 -8.01 -4.78
C SER A 81 -10.58 -8.69 -4.08
N ILE A 82 -9.41 -8.04 -4.11
CA ILE A 82 -8.21 -8.51 -3.42
C ILE A 82 -8.04 -7.71 -2.14
N ASP A 83 -7.97 -8.40 -1.01
CA ASP A 83 -7.70 -7.80 0.29
C ASP A 83 -6.28 -7.26 0.39
N TYR A 84 -6.09 -6.16 1.11
CA TYR A 84 -4.78 -5.52 1.27
C TYR A 84 -4.64 -4.82 2.63
N VAL A 85 -3.37 -4.55 2.97
CA VAL A 85 -2.95 -3.73 4.13
C VAL A 85 -1.92 -2.72 3.64
N VAL A 86 -2.05 -1.47 4.04
CA VAL A 86 -1.07 -0.41 3.73
C VAL A 86 -0.30 -0.04 4.98
N GLN A 87 1.02 0.05 4.86
CA GLN A 87 1.93 0.48 5.91
C GLN A 87 2.82 1.61 5.39
N PRO A 88 2.95 2.74 6.11
CA PRO A 88 3.95 3.75 5.75
C PRO A 88 5.37 3.17 5.74
N ALA A 89 6.15 3.53 4.72
CA ALA A 89 7.55 3.13 4.55
C ALA A 89 8.42 4.37 4.40
N GLY A 90 8.73 5.02 5.52
CA GLY A 90 9.38 6.32 5.54
C GLY A 90 8.44 7.46 5.15
N LYS A 91 9.01 8.57 4.63
CA LYS A 91 8.24 9.78 4.33
C LYS A 91 7.49 9.72 3.00
N GLU A 92 8.08 9.08 2.01
CA GLU A 92 7.63 9.16 0.61
C GLU A 92 7.04 7.86 0.07
N ASN A 93 7.28 6.73 0.73
CA ASN A 93 6.86 5.43 0.27
C ASN A 93 5.80 4.79 1.18
N VAL A 94 5.13 3.80 0.61
CA VAL A 94 4.21 2.90 1.32
C VAL A 94 4.48 1.46 0.91
N ASN A 95 4.30 0.58 1.87
CA ASN A 95 4.24 -0.85 1.65
C ASN A 95 2.78 -1.28 1.51
N VAL A 96 2.43 -1.89 0.40
CA VAL A 96 1.11 -2.46 0.15
C VAL A 96 1.25 -3.98 0.19
N TYR A 97 0.74 -4.59 1.25
CA TYR A 97 0.62 -6.04 1.36
C TYR A 97 -0.73 -6.46 0.82
N PHE A 98 -0.77 -7.42 -0.07
CA PHE A 98 -2.04 -7.93 -0.57
C PHE A 98 -1.98 -9.44 -0.83
N GLY A 99 -3.13 -10.09 -0.77
CA GLY A 99 -3.23 -11.51 -0.97
C GLY A 99 -4.33 -12.17 -0.15
N ARG A 100 -4.05 -13.38 0.33
CA ARG A 100 -4.99 -14.17 1.12
C ARG A 100 -5.23 -13.50 2.47
N LYS A 101 -6.52 -13.48 2.86
CA LYS A 101 -6.96 -12.86 4.12
C LYS A 101 -6.20 -13.42 5.33
N GLU A 102 -6.02 -14.73 5.37
CA GLU A 102 -5.32 -15.41 6.47
C GLU A 102 -3.87 -14.93 6.63
N CYS A 103 -3.19 -14.66 5.51
CA CYS A 103 -1.85 -14.10 5.52
C CYS A 103 -1.84 -12.64 6.01
N LEU A 104 -2.80 -11.84 5.55
CA LEU A 104 -2.92 -10.44 5.95
C LEU A 104 -3.29 -10.32 7.43
N ASP A 105 -4.15 -11.18 7.95
CA ASP A 105 -4.49 -11.21 9.38
C ASP A 105 -3.25 -11.53 10.23
N ALA A 106 -2.40 -12.47 9.79
CA ALA A 106 -1.15 -12.78 10.47
C ALA A 106 -0.16 -11.61 10.49
N ILE A 107 0.05 -10.93 9.36
CA ILE A 107 1.00 -9.81 9.32
C ILE A 107 0.54 -8.59 10.13
N ARG A 108 -0.77 -8.36 10.27
CA ARG A 108 -1.31 -7.27 11.10
C ARG A 108 -0.87 -7.35 12.55
N LEU A 109 -0.50 -8.53 13.02
CA LEU A 109 -0.05 -8.73 14.41
C LEU A 109 1.34 -8.15 14.67
N PHE A 110 2.18 -8.00 13.65
CA PHE A 110 3.57 -7.55 13.82
C PHE A 110 4.01 -6.42 12.87
N VAL A 111 3.33 -6.19 11.75
CA VAL A 111 3.63 -5.08 10.82
C VAL A 111 3.03 -3.75 11.35
N THR A 112 3.15 -3.52 12.65
CA THR A 112 2.71 -2.28 13.34
C THR A 112 3.83 -1.25 13.47
N ARG A 113 5.05 -1.62 13.10
CA ARG A 113 6.27 -0.82 13.13
C ARG A 113 7.07 -0.97 11.84
N PRO A 114 8.05 -0.08 11.56
CA PRO A 114 8.90 -0.17 10.38
C PRO A 114 9.56 -1.53 10.21
N LEU A 115 9.78 -1.98 8.98
CA LEU A 115 10.34 -3.31 8.68
C LEU A 115 11.74 -3.52 9.26
N ASN A 116 12.53 -2.45 9.39
CA ASN A 116 13.86 -2.51 9.99
C ASN A 116 13.84 -2.67 11.53
N GLU A 117 12.68 -2.49 12.14
CA GLU A 117 12.47 -2.66 13.58
C GLU A 117 11.83 -4.00 13.96
N LEU A 118 11.54 -4.85 12.97
CA LEU A 118 11.05 -6.20 13.23
C LEU A 118 12.07 -7.03 13.98
N THR A 119 11.60 -7.88 14.89
CA THR A 119 12.49 -8.88 15.52
C THR A 119 13.02 -9.87 14.47
N PRO A 120 14.11 -10.60 14.75
CA PRO A 120 14.60 -11.63 13.85
C PRO A 120 13.54 -12.66 13.47
N GLU A 121 12.68 -13.04 14.42
CA GLU A 121 11.58 -13.99 14.24
C GLU A 121 10.50 -13.44 13.32
N GLU A 122 10.09 -12.19 13.54
CA GLU A 122 9.08 -11.51 12.71
C GLU A 122 9.58 -11.32 11.26
N ASP A 123 10.83 -10.92 11.10
CA ASP A 123 11.48 -10.78 9.80
C ASP A 123 11.53 -12.12 9.04
N PHE A 124 11.86 -13.20 9.76
CA PHE A 124 11.86 -14.55 9.20
C PHE A 124 10.45 -14.99 8.76
N ILE A 125 9.46 -14.79 9.61
CA ILE A 125 8.06 -15.13 9.31
C ILE A 125 7.60 -14.37 8.06
N LEU A 126 7.83 -13.06 8.01
CA LEU A 126 7.45 -12.23 6.86
C LEU A 126 8.13 -12.71 5.57
N GLY A 127 9.44 -12.97 5.61
CA GLY A 127 10.19 -13.46 4.45
C GLY A 127 9.68 -14.80 3.94
N ALA A 128 9.39 -15.73 4.84
CA ALA A 128 8.79 -17.02 4.50
C ALA A 128 7.39 -16.87 3.87
N MET A 129 6.55 -15.99 4.43
CA MET A 129 5.20 -15.71 3.91
C MET A 129 5.23 -15.04 2.52
N LEU A 130 6.24 -14.23 2.24
CA LEU A 130 6.44 -13.60 0.93
C LEU A 130 7.01 -14.57 -0.13
N GLY A 131 7.37 -15.79 0.28
CA GLY A 131 7.92 -16.82 -0.61
C GLY A 131 9.37 -16.56 -1.03
N TYR A 132 10.15 -15.89 -0.19
CA TYR A 132 11.59 -15.74 -0.38
C TYR A 132 12.31 -17.09 -0.19
N ASP A 133 13.52 -17.21 -0.74
CA ASP A 133 14.31 -18.42 -0.58
C ASP A 133 14.51 -18.76 0.90
N ILE A 134 14.08 -19.96 1.27
CA ILE A 134 14.05 -20.35 2.69
C ILE A 134 15.46 -20.50 3.29
N CYS A 135 16.44 -20.93 2.49
CA CYS A 135 17.82 -21.06 2.96
C CYS A 135 18.41 -19.69 3.27
N ALA A 136 18.23 -18.73 2.36
CA ALA A 136 18.66 -17.35 2.57
C ALA A 136 17.94 -16.71 3.77
N GLN A 137 16.65 -17.01 3.99
CA GLN A 137 15.92 -16.54 5.17
C GLN A 137 16.47 -17.15 6.47
N CYS A 138 16.82 -18.41 6.49
CA CYS A 138 17.45 -19.08 7.62
C CYS A 138 18.82 -18.45 7.96
N GLU A 139 19.67 -18.23 6.96
CA GLU A 139 20.96 -17.57 7.14
C GLU A 139 20.79 -16.17 7.75
N ARG A 140 19.92 -15.37 7.16
CA ARG A 140 19.59 -14.01 7.66
C ARG A 140 19.08 -14.03 9.09
N TYR A 141 18.21 -14.97 9.43
CA TYR A 141 17.69 -15.13 10.80
C TYR A 141 18.82 -15.45 11.79
N CYS A 142 19.67 -16.42 11.46
CA CYS A 142 20.82 -16.77 12.31
C CYS A 142 21.77 -15.58 12.54
N GLU A 143 22.07 -14.82 11.49
CA GLU A 143 22.90 -13.62 11.60
C GLU A 143 22.28 -12.54 12.49
N ARG A 144 20.99 -12.29 12.33
CA ARG A 144 20.27 -11.29 13.15
C ARG A 144 20.20 -11.70 14.62
N CYS A 145 20.01 -12.99 14.90
CA CYS A 145 20.04 -13.51 16.27
C CYS A 145 21.42 -13.38 16.92
N LYS A 146 22.51 -13.63 16.16
CA LYS A 146 23.88 -13.43 16.66
C LYS A 146 24.14 -11.96 17.02
N ARG A 147 23.74 -11.03 16.16
CA ARG A 147 23.86 -9.59 16.43
C ARG A 147 23.10 -9.18 17.70
N ARG A 148 21.85 -9.64 17.86
CA ARG A 148 21.05 -9.36 19.08
C ARG A 148 21.76 -9.80 20.35
N LYS A 149 22.31 -11.02 20.37
CA LYS A 149 23.06 -11.54 21.54
C LYS A 149 24.34 -10.77 21.83
N SER A 150 24.98 -10.13 20.85
CA SER A 150 26.19 -9.34 21.07
C SER A 150 25.94 -7.96 21.70
N TRP A 151 24.70 -7.51 21.81
CA TRP A 151 24.33 -6.24 22.45
C TRP A 151 23.88 -6.44 23.91
N ASP A 152 23.69 -7.69 24.36
CA ASP A 152 23.27 -8.03 25.72
C ASP A 152 24.47 -8.27 26.67
N TYR A 153 25.70 -7.89 26.27
CA TYR A 153 26.93 -7.86 27.04
C TYR A 153 27.50 -6.44 27.01
#